data_b8722912dc2f0777cf46a2437739ce33
#
_entry.id   b8722912dc2f0777cf46a2437739ce33
#
_cell.length_a   1.000
_cell.length_b   1.000
_cell.length_c   1.000
_cell.angle_alpha   90.00
_cell.angle_beta   90.00
_cell.angle_gamma   90.00
#
_symmetry.space_group_name_H-M   'P 1'
#
loop_
_entity.id
_entity.type
_entity.pdbx_description
1 polymer ?
#
loop_
_entity_poly.entity_id
_entity_poly.type
_entity_poly.pdbx_seq_one_letter_code
_entity_poly.pdbx_strand_id
1 'polypeptide(L)'
;MNGQRSPAIAIRDEASLNVIIPLGGSGETFREAGYVFPKPLIKIAGRPMLLHLLDNLKLRLGDVVWLVVPHNLHTQYEAEFDLIRRQYPAADIRVTVFKMQTRGAVETIFIGLQHMSPAELSRKTICLDCDNLYFSDVLGDFRTLPRRCGACFYFTDTGTAALYSYLRLGEKDGVVLEVAEKVAITDRANCGAYGFASGALLHQFAQAVLDAPERDAMKYYLSNIINRMLRDGHRFLGLAAEQTTQCGTPAKMQEFIAAVSEGAALTQPKRRFCFALDDVLVTHPQVYSRI
;
A
#
# COMPACT_ATOMS: atom_id res chain seq x y z
N MET A 1 -19.38 48.70 -16.11
CA MET A 1 -19.70 47.29 -16.27
C MET A 1 -18.70 46.49 -15.44
N ASN A 2 -19.09 46.19 -14.21
CA ASN A 2 -18.23 45.45 -13.27
C ASN A 2 -18.43 43.96 -13.49
N GLY A 3 -17.45 43.31 -14.10
CA GLY A 3 -17.41 41.86 -14.23
C GLY A 3 -16.99 41.24 -12.90
N GLN A 4 -17.96 40.81 -12.11
CA GLN A 4 -17.73 39.93 -10.97
C GLN A 4 -17.21 38.57 -11.48
N ARG A 5 -15.94 38.29 -11.25
CA ARG A 5 -15.38 36.91 -11.37
C ARG A 5 -16.00 36.09 -10.25
N SER A 6 -16.80 35.09 -10.60
CA SER A 6 -17.24 34.05 -9.67
C SER A 6 -16.02 33.47 -8.98
N PRO A 7 -16.08 33.27 -7.64
CA PRO A 7 -15.00 32.59 -6.95
C PRO A 7 -14.91 31.16 -7.49
N ALA A 8 -13.73 30.77 -7.95
CA ALA A 8 -13.43 29.38 -8.25
C ALA A 8 -13.76 28.55 -7.01
N ILE A 9 -14.70 27.64 -7.15
CA ILE A 9 -15.01 26.65 -6.12
C ILE A 9 -13.71 25.89 -5.87
N ALA A 10 -13.06 26.17 -4.76
CA ALA A 10 -11.96 25.36 -4.29
C ALA A 10 -12.52 23.94 -4.13
N ILE A 11 -12.13 23.03 -5.02
CA ILE A 11 -12.41 21.61 -4.89
C ILE A 11 -11.77 21.23 -3.56
N ARG A 12 -12.61 20.98 -2.55
CA ARG A 12 -12.15 20.62 -1.22
C ARG A 12 -11.30 19.36 -1.35
N ASP A 13 -10.07 19.43 -0.88
CA ASP A 13 -9.03 18.38 -0.83
C ASP A 13 -9.44 17.21 0.11
N GLU A 14 -10.74 17.04 0.35
CA GLU A 14 -11.32 16.07 1.28
C GLU A 14 -11.22 14.61 0.80
N ALA A 15 -10.81 14.39 -0.44
CA ALA A 15 -10.70 13.06 -1.04
C ALA A 15 -9.26 12.52 -1.15
N SER A 16 -8.24 13.34 -0.85
CA SER A 16 -6.84 12.93 -0.98
C SER A 16 -6.41 12.01 0.17
N LEU A 17 -5.65 10.97 -0.15
CA LEU A 17 -5.14 9.98 0.79
C LEU A 17 -3.63 10.14 1.03
N ASN A 18 -3.19 9.77 2.23
CA ASN A 18 -1.83 9.30 2.41
C ASN A 18 -1.80 7.78 2.20
N VAL A 19 -0.87 7.31 1.38
CA VAL A 19 -0.58 5.89 1.17
C VAL A 19 0.82 5.63 1.72
N ILE A 20 0.93 4.89 2.82
CA ILE A 20 2.22 4.57 3.44
C ILE A 20 2.60 3.15 3.07
N ILE A 21 3.80 2.99 2.52
CA ILE A 21 4.37 1.69 2.17
C ILE A 21 5.66 1.51 2.98
N PRO A 22 5.62 0.76 4.11
CA PRO A 22 6.80 0.51 4.92
C PRO A 22 7.72 -0.51 4.23
N LEU A 23 8.98 -0.16 4.04
CA LEU A 23 9.99 -1.01 3.41
C LEU A 23 11.08 -1.47 4.39
N GLY A 24 10.79 -1.40 5.70
CA GLY A 24 11.74 -1.72 6.78
C GLY A 24 11.96 -3.21 7.05
N GLY A 25 11.23 -4.09 6.39
CA GLY A 25 11.34 -5.54 6.59
C GLY A 25 12.70 -6.09 6.15
N SER A 26 13.28 -7.03 6.92
CA SER A 26 14.60 -7.61 6.64
C SER A 26 14.67 -8.42 5.34
N GLY A 27 13.56 -8.93 4.84
CA GLY A 27 13.51 -9.80 3.66
C GLY A 27 14.26 -11.14 3.84
N GLU A 28 14.44 -11.59 5.08
CA GLU A 28 15.26 -12.76 5.42
C GLU A 28 14.84 -14.02 4.69
N THR A 29 13.55 -14.34 4.67
CA THR A 29 13.01 -15.51 3.96
C THR A 29 13.38 -15.54 2.48
N PHE A 30 13.44 -14.37 1.82
CA PHE A 30 13.89 -14.30 0.43
C PHE A 30 15.40 -14.45 0.29
N ARG A 31 16.18 -13.88 1.22
CA ARG A 31 17.63 -14.06 1.22
C ARG A 31 18.04 -15.52 1.45
N GLU A 32 17.38 -16.21 2.39
CA GLU A 32 17.57 -17.64 2.63
C GLU A 32 17.22 -18.50 1.40
N ALA A 33 16.24 -18.07 0.62
CA ALA A 33 15.89 -18.69 -0.66
C ALA A 33 16.79 -18.27 -1.84
N GLY A 34 17.89 -17.54 -1.60
CA GLY A 34 18.89 -17.17 -2.61
C GLY A 34 18.59 -15.92 -3.42
N TYR A 35 17.58 -15.12 -3.03
CA TYR A 35 17.29 -13.86 -3.72
C TYR A 35 18.30 -12.77 -3.32
N VAL A 36 18.96 -12.18 -4.30
CA VAL A 36 19.99 -11.15 -4.11
C VAL A 36 19.39 -9.77 -3.84
N PHE A 37 18.29 -9.46 -4.57
CA PHE A 37 17.62 -8.17 -4.41
C PHE A 37 16.78 -8.13 -3.14
N PRO A 38 16.67 -6.95 -2.48
CA PRO A 38 15.75 -6.76 -1.37
C PRO A 38 14.30 -6.93 -1.83
N LYS A 39 13.44 -7.41 -0.95
CA LYS A 39 12.06 -7.81 -1.23
C LYS A 39 11.29 -6.86 -2.16
N PRO A 40 11.23 -5.52 -1.93
CA PRO A 40 10.46 -4.63 -2.80
C PRO A 40 11.01 -4.50 -4.22
N LEU A 41 12.31 -4.85 -4.43
CA LEU A 41 12.99 -4.76 -5.71
C LEU A 41 13.14 -6.11 -6.43
N ILE A 42 12.71 -7.22 -5.82
CA ILE A 42 12.66 -8.52 -6.49
C ILE A 42 11.76 -8.41 -7.71
N LYS A 43 12.27 -8.91 -8.84
CA LYS A 43 11.55 -8.83 -10.12
C LYS A 43 10.57 -9.99 -10.29
N ILE A 44 9.33 -9.65 -10.58
CA ILE A 44 8.27 -10.55 -11.02
C ILE A 44 8.02 -10.26 -12.50
N ALA A 45 8.18 -11.21 -13.38
CA ALA A 45 8.05 -11.02 -14.83
C ALA A 45 8.85 -9.79 -15.34
N GLY A 46 10.08 -9.61 -14.86
CA GLY A 46 10.99 -8.55 -15.28
C GLY A 46 10.79 -7.19 -14.62
N ARG A 47 9.75 -7.00 -13.79
CA ARG A 47 9.40 -5.73 -13.14
C ARG A 47 9.46 -5.85 -11.61
N PRO A 48 10.06 -4.88 -10.88
CA PRO A 48 10.11 -4.89 -9.42
C PRO A 48 8.74 -5.04 -8.75
N MET A 49 8.66 -5.80 -7.66
CA MET A 49 7.45 -6.04 -6.88
C MET A 49 6.76 -4.73 -6.46
N LEU A 50 7.52 -3.73 -5.99
CA LEU A 50 6.98 -2.42 -5.63
C LEU A 50 6.33 -1.70 -6.81
N LEU A 51 6.87 -1.86 -8.03
CA LEU A 51 6.26 -1.27 -9.22
C LEU A 51 4.97 -1.99 -9.62
N HIS A 52 4.87 -3.31 -9.44
CA HIS A 52 3.61 -4.03 -9.61
C HIS A 52 2.54 -3.54 -8.64
N LEU A 53 2.90 -3.29 -7.37
CA LEU A 53 1.99 -2.67 -6.41
C LEU A 53 1.52 -1.30 -6.91
N LEU A 54 2.43 -0.39 -7.24
CA LEU A 54 2.11 0.97 -7.68
C LEU A 54 1.28 1.00 -8.97
N ASP A 55 1.53 0.10 -9.93
CA ASP A 55 0.77 -0.02 -11.17
C ASP A 55 -0.72 -0.35 -10.95
N ASN A 56 -1.01 -1.07 -9.87
CA ASN A 56 -2.37 -1.50 -9.54
C ASN A 56 -3.11 -0.52 -8.62
N LEU A 57 -2.42 0.48 -8.06
CA LEU A 57 -3.06 1.50 -7.24
C LEU A 57 -3.75 2.56 -8.11
N LYS A 58 -5.04 2.82 -7.84
CA LYS A 58 -5.79 3.90 -8.48
C LYS A 58 -5.57 5.23 -7.74
N LEU A 59 -4.34 5.73 -7.83
CA LEU A 59 -3.96 7.03 -7.26
C LEU A 59 -4.73 8.16 -7.96
N ARG A 60 -5.12 9.17 -7.18
CA ARG A 60 -5.76 10.40 -7.65
C ARG A 60 -4.83 11.60 -7.44
N LEU A 61 -5.10 12.66 -8.16
CA LEU A 61 -4.42 13.93 -7.93
C LEU A 61 -4.62 14.36 -6.46
N GLY A 62 -3.53 14.71 -5.79
CA GLY A 62 -3.52 15.08 -4.38
C GLY A 62 -3.19 13.93 -3.41
N ASP A 63 -3.23 12.67 -3.87
CA ASP A 63 -2.70 11.55 -3.07
C ASP A 63 -1.18 11.65 -2.93
N VAL A 64 -0.70 11.27 -1.75
CA VAL A 64 0.74 11.20 -1.48
C VAL A 64 1.11 9.78 -1.10
N VAL A 65 2.07 9.21 -1.82
CA VAL A 65 2.66 7.89 -1.51
C VAL A 65 3.94 8.10 -0.72
N TRP A 66 4.01 7.53 0.48
CA TRP A 66 5.15 7.59 1.37
C TRP A 66 5.88 6.26 1.38
N LEU A 67 7.04 6.18 0.74
CA LEU A 67 7.95 5.04 0.81
C LEU A 67 8.87 5.25 2.02
N VAL A 68 8.73 4.43 3.06
CA VAL A 68 9.54 4.54 4.28
C VAL A 68 10.65 3.50 4.23
N VAL A 69 11.88 3.95 3.99
CA VAL A 69 13.00 3.12 3.49
C VAL A 69 14.19 3.14 4.46
N PRO A 70 14.78 1.98 4.82
CA PRO A 70 16.05 1.94 5.55
C PRO A 70 17.18 2.60 4.76
N HIS A 71 18.08 3.32 5.44
CA HIS A 71 19.19 4.05 4.81
C HIS A 71 20.09 3.16 3.95
N ASN A 72 20.46 1.98 4.44
CA ASN A 72 21.26 1.02 3.70
C ASN A 72 20.59 0.59 2.38
N LEU A 73 19.27 0.32 2.42
CA LEU A 73 18.48 -0.02 1.24
C LEU A 73 18.42 1.16 0.26
N HIS A 74 18.13 2.36 0.76
CA HIS A 74 18.07 3.56 -0.08
C HIS A 74 19.42 3.84 -0.74
N THR A 75 20.51 3.85 0.02
CA THR A 75 21.85 4.18 -0.50
C THR A 75 22.34 3.16 -1.54
N GLN A 76 22.05 1.88 -1.31
CA GLN A 76 22.47 0.81 -2.22
C GLN A 76 21.66 0.82 -3.54
N TYR A 77 20.41 1.27 -3.51
CA TYR A 77 19.47 1.21 -4.63
C TYR A 77 18.83 2.57 -4.94
N GLU A 78 19.59 3.66 -4.77
CA GLU A 78 19.12 5.04 -4.97
C GLU A 78 18.60 5.26 -6.40
N ALA A 79 19.32 4.72 -7.39
CA ALA A 79 18.94 4.83 -8.79
C ALA A 79 17.58 4.15 -9.10
N GLU A 80 17.31 3.01 -8.45
CA GLU A 80 16.05 2.29 -8.58
C GLU A 80 14.89 3.09 -7.95
N PHE A 81 15.08 3.70 -6.79
CA PHE A 81 14.08 4.56 -6.16
C PHE A 81 13.81 5.83 -6.99
N ASP A 82 14.84 6.43 -7.56
CA ASP A 82 14.69 7.56 -8.48
C ASP A 82 13.95 7.17 -9.76
N LEU A 83 14.26 5.98 -10.32
CA LEU A 83 13.53 5.46 -11.47
C LEU A 83 12.05 5.22 -11.14
N ILE A 84 11.75 4.66 -9.97
CA ILE A 84 10.37 4.48 -9.50
C ILE A 84 9.63 5.81 -9.50
N ARG A 85 10.19 6.87 -8.92
CA ARG A 85 9.58 8.20 -8.90
C ARG A 85 9.34 8.76 -10.30
N ARG A 86 10.30 8.60 -11.21
CA ARG A 86 10.20 9.08 -12.60
C ARG A 86 9.13 8.34 -13.42
N GLN A 87 8.84 7.07 -13.10
CA GLN A 87 7.81 6.31 -13.80
C GLN A 87 6.38 6.76 -13.47
N TYR A 88 6.19 7.51 -12.38
CA TYR A 88 4.90 8.02 -11.95
C TYR A 88 4.91 9.55 -11.82
N PRO A 89 5.13 10.31 -12.91
CA PRO A 89 5.31 11.77 -12.85
C PRO A 89 4.04 12.51 -12.38
N ALA A 90 2.87 11.88 -12.48
CA ALA A 90 1.61 12.44 -12.01
C ALA A 90 1.30 12.12 -10.54
N ALA A 91 2.11 11.28 -9.89
CA ALA A 91 1.93 10.89 -8.49
C ALA A 91 2.95 11.59 -7.60
N ASP A 92 2.52 12.09 -6.44
CA ASP A 92 3.42 12.59 -5.40
C ASP A 92 3.99 11.40 -4.61
N ILE A 93 5.16 10.90 -5.03
CA ILE A 93 5.86 9.80 -4.37
C ILE A 93 7.04 10.37 -3.59
N ARG A 94 7.00 10.24 -2.28
CA ARG A 94 8.02 10.72 -1.34
C ARG A 94 8.75 9.55 -0.69
N VAL A 95 10.05 9.71 -0.52
CA VAL A 95 10.91 8.73 0.14
C VAL A 95 11.35 9.30 1.48
N THR A 96 10.99 8.62 2.56
CA THR A 96 11.46 8.92 3.92
C THR A 96 12.52 7.89 4.29
N VAL A 97 13.71 8.36 4.59
CA VAL A 97 14.87 7.49 4.89
C VAL A 97 15.17 7.49 6.38
N PHE A 98 15.36 6.30 6.97
CA PHE A 98 15.73 6.15 8.37
C PHE A 98 16.99 5.28 8.56
N LYS A 99 17.76 5.53 9.63
CA LYS A 99 19.08 4.90 9.85
C LYS A 99 19.08 3.75 10.87
N MET A 100 18.05 3.67 11.72
CA MET A 100 17.96 2.66 12.77
C MET A 100 17.29 1.38 12.25
N GLN A 101 17.54 0.25 12.87
CA GLN A 101 16.73 -0.94 12.65
C GLN A 101 15.41 -0.78 13.41
N THR A 102 14.30 -0.90 12.71
CA THR A 102 12.97 -0.80 13.32
C THR A 102 12.54 -2.13 13.93
N ARG A 103 11.77 -2.05 15.00
CA ARG A 103 11.22 -3.21 15.74
C ARG A 103 10.06 -3.89 15.00
N GLY A 104 9.57 -3.29 13.91
CA GLY A 104 8.48 -3.81 13.07
C GLY A 104 7.79 -2.74 12.26
N ALA A 105 6.69 -3.13 11.60
CA ALA A 105 5.96 -2.26 10.67
C ALA A 105 5.43 -0.99 11.33
N VAL A 106 4.95 -1.08 12.58
CA VAL A 106 4.43 0.07 13.34
C VAL A 106 5.50 1.16 13.50
N GLU A 107 6.72 0.80 13.86
CA GLU A 107 7.80 1.79 14.04
C GLU A 107 8.24 2.40 12.72
N THR A 108 8.30 1.58 11.65
CA THR A 108 8.60 2.08 10.31
C THR A 108 7.54 3.09 9.85
N ILE A 109 6.25 2.77 10.03
CA ILE A 109 5.14 3.65 9.69
C ILE A 109 5.19 4.94 10.54
N PHE A 110 5.45 4.82 11.83
CA PHE A 110 5.55 5.95 12.74
C PHE A 110 6.62 6.96 12.29
N ILE A 111 7.79 6.48 11.85
CA ILE A 111 8.84 7.34 11.27
C ILE A 111 8.30 8.09 10.05
N GLY A 112 7.58 7.42 9.16
CA GLY A 112 6.95 8.07 8.00
C GLY A 112 5.98 9.19 8.40
N LEU A 113 5.14 8.93 9.40
CA LEU A 113 4.16 9.88 9.92
C LEU A 113 4.81 11.14 10.54
N GLN A 114 5.99 11.02 11.14
CA GLN A 114 6.73 12.16 11.71
C GLN A 114 7.20 13.18 10.66
N HIS A 115 7.25 12.80 9.38
CA HIS A 115 7.64 13.67 8.27
C HIS A 115 6.44 14.36 7.58
N MET A 116 5.22 14.07 8.03
CA MET A 116 4.01 14.65 7.48
C MET A 116 3.67 15.99 8.15
N SER A 117 3.22 16.94 7.34
CA SER A 117 2.66 18.19 7.84
C SER A 117 1.34 17.95 8.60
N PRO A 118 0.88 18.89 9.45
CA PRO A 118 -0.42 18.78 10.11
C PRO A 118 -1.60 18.60 9.14
N ALA A 119 -1.54 19.22 7.97
CA ALA A 119 -2.54 19.07 6.92
C ALA A 119 -2.57 17.65 6.33
N GLU A 120 -1.41 17.05 6.10
CA GLU A 120 -1.29 15.66 5.65
C GLU A 120 -1.73 14.68 6.74
N LEU A 121 -1.33 14.89 7.99
CA LEU A 121 -1.78 14.08 9.12
C LEU A 121 -3.30 14.10 9.32
N SER A 122 -4.00 15.16 8.90
CA SER A 122 -5.47 15.23 8.98
C SER A 122 -6.18 14.37 7.93
N ARG A 123 -5.48 13.91 6.89
CA ARG A 123 -6.06 13.09 5.80
C ARG A 123 -6.26 11.65 6.24
N LYS A 124 -7.22 10.98 5.60
CA LYS A 124 -7.31 9.51 5.66
C LYS A 124 -5.98 8.90 5.22
N THR A 125 -5.53 7.89 5.94
CA THR A 125 -4.23 7.27 5.71
C THR A 125 -4.41 5.77 5.57
N ILE A 126 -3.85 5.18 4.51
CA ILE A 126 -3.84 3.73 4.30
C ILE A 126 -2.40 3.23 4.31
N CYS A 127 -2.14 2.16 5.05
CA CYS A 127 -0.88 1.44 5.04
C CYS A 127 -1.02 0.22 4.15
N LEU A 128 -0.06 0.00 3.26
CA LEU A 128 -0.04 -1.11 2.31
C LEU A 128 1.28 -1.87 2.44
N ASP A 129 1.20 -3.19 2.53
CA ASP A 129 2.38 -4.05 2.46
C ASP A 129 2.91 -4.08 1.03
N CYS A 130 4.23 -3.99 0.86
CA CYS A 130 4.89 -3.89 -0.45
C CYS A 130 4.88 -5.18 -1.28
N ASP A 131 4.45 -6.29 -0.69
CA ASP A 131 4.45 -7.64 -1.24
C ASP A 131 3.06 -8.18 -1.59
N ASN A 132 2.06 -7.30 -1.58
CA ASN A 132 0.70 -7.63 -2.01
C ASN A 132 0.34 -6.87 -3.28
N LEU A 133 -0.26 -7.55 -4.22
CA LEU A 133 -0.77 -6.98 -5.47
C LEU A 133 -2.28 -6.88 -5.39
N TYR A 134 -2.79 -5.65 -5.39
CA TYR A 134 -4.23 -5.38 -5.28
C TYR A 134 -4.83 -5.18 -6.66
N PHE A 135 -5.59 -6.15 -7.15
CA PHE A 135 -6.41 -6.00 -8.35
C PHE A 135 -7.80 -5.43 -8.04
N SER A 136 -8.22 -5.49 -6.76
CA SER A 136 -9.35 -4.72 -6.22
C SER A 136 -8.97 -3.25 -6.00
N ASP A 137 -9.92 -2.32 -6.10
CA ASP A 137 -9.68 -0.89 -5.90
C ASP A 137 -9.69 -0.49 -4.43
N VAL A 138 -8.69 -0.96 -3.67
CA VAL A 138 -8.60 -0.72 -2.22
C VAL A 138 -8.58 0.78 -1.84
N LEU A 139 -8.03 1.64 -2.70
CA LEU A 139 -8.01 3.08 -2.46
C LEU A 139 -9.39 3.70 -2.70
N GLY A 140 -10.07 3.32 -3.77
CA GLY A 140 -11.43 3.76 -4.08
C GLY A 140 -12.41 3.36 -2.99
N ASP A 141 -12.40 2.09 -2.60
CA ASP A 141 -13.28 1.56 -1.56
C ASP A 141 -13.02 2.27 -0.21
N PHE A 142 -11.78 2.49 0.16
CA PHE A 142 -11.46 3.22 1.39
C PHE A 142 -11.94 4.68 1.36
N ARG A 143 -11.90 5.35 0.21
CA ARG A 143 -12.38 6.74 0.08
C ARG A 143 -13.86 6.88 0.38
N THR A 144 -14.65 5.87 -0.03
CA THR A 144 -16.12 5.91 0.12
C THR A 144 -16.58 5.76 1.57
N LEU A 145 -15.74 5.27 2.46
CA LEU A 145 -16.09 5.08 3.86
C LEU A 145 -16.30 6.42 4.59
N PRO A 146 -17.13 6.44 5.64
CA PRO A 146 -17.29 7.61 6.49
C PRO A 146 -15.95 8.13 7.02
N ARG A 147 -15.80 9.44 7.18
CA ARG A 147 -14.52 10.09 7.57
C ARG A 147 -13.91 9.56 8.86
N ARG A 148 -14.74 9.12 9.82
CA ARG A 148 -14.27 8.60 11.12
C ARG A 148 -14.10 7.09 11.15
N CYS A 149 -14.20 6.42 10.00
CA CYS A 149 -14.12 4.98 9.91
C CYS A 149 -12.77 4.54 9.33
N GLY A 150 -12.13 3.58 9.98
CA GLY A 150 -11.00 2.84 9.44
C GLY A 150 -11.46 1.69 8.56
N ALA A 151 -10.51 0.98 7.95
CA ALA A 151 -10.75 -0.19 7.12
C ALA A 151 -9.73 -1.29 7.38
N CYS A 152 -10.17 -2.54 7.31
CA CYS A 152 -9.31 -3.71 7.20
C CYS A 152 -9.71 -4.46 5.94
N PHE A 153 -8.84 -4.55 4.97
CA PHE A 153 -9.12 -5.28 3.73
C PHE A 153 -8.76 -6.76 3.90
N TYR A 154 -9.62 -7.65 3.43
CA TYR A 154 -9.43 -9.07 3.58
C TYR A 154 -9.77 -9.85 2.31
N PHE A 155 -9.22 -11.04 2.24
CA PHE A 155 -9.58 -12.08 1.28
C PHE A 155 -9.95 -13.36 2.05
N THR A 156 -10.59 -14.32 1.37
CA THR A 156 -10.92 -15.62 1.95
C THR A 156 -9.68 -16.51 1.89
N ASP A 157 -9.12 -16.84 3.05
CA ASP A 157 -7.98 -17.76 3.18
C ASP A 157 -8.47 -19.19 3.31
N THR A 158 -8.13 -20.02 2.35
CA THR A 158 -8.42 -21.47 2.34
C THR A 158 -7.24 -22.31 2.79
N GLY A 159 -6.15 -21.68 3.20
CA GLY A 159 -4.94 -22.35 3.67
C GLY A 159 -5.12 -23.01 5.05
N THR A 160 -4.24 -23.95 5.37
CA THR A 160 -4.23 -24.65 6.66
C THR A 160 -3.35 -23.98 7.71
N ALA A 161 -2.42 -23.10 7.29
CA ALA A 161 -1.50 -22.39 8.16
C ALA A 161 -1.96 -20.95 8.39
N ALA A 162 -2.00 -20.51 9.64
CA ALA A 162 -2.34 -19.14 10.01
C ALA A 162 -1.15 -18.19 9.73
N LEU A 163 -1.06 -17.70 8.51
CA LEU A 163 0.06 -16.85 8.04
C LEU A 163 -0.20 -15.35 8.16
N TYR A 164 -1.45 -14.94 8.33
CA TYR A 164 -1.92 -13.56 8.23
C TYR A 164 -2.46 -13.02 9.55
N SER A 165 -2.89 -11.78 9.57
CA SER A 165 -3.84 -11.29 10.55
C SER A 165 -5.25 -11.66 10.10
N TYR A 166 -6.08 -12.17 10.99
CA TYR A 166 -7.47 -12.62 10.67
C TYR A 166 -8.49 -11.72 11.34
N LEU A 167 -9.59 -11.46 10.63
CA LEU A 167 -10.63 -10.52 11.05
C LEU A 167 -11.88 -11.25 11.54
N ARG A 168 -12.37 -10.85 12.71
CA ARG A 168 -13.74 -11.15 13.13
C ARG A 168 -14.63 -9.96 12.83
N LEU A 169 -15.67 -10.16 12.05
CA LEU A 169 -16.61 -9.11 11.66
C LEU A 169 -17.96 -9.32 12.35
N GLY A 170 -18.65 -8.20 12.62
CA GLY A 170 -20.06 -8.22 13.04
C GLY A 170 -20.94 -8.72 11.90
N GLU A 171 -21.92 -9.56 12.23
CA GLU A 171 -22.76 -10.27 11.25
C GLU A 171 -23.60 -9.35 10.35
N LYS A 172 -24.03 -8.19 10.84
CA LYS A 172 -25.01 -7.34 10.16
C LYS A 172 -24.40 -6.11 9.45
N ASP A 173 -23.26 -5.62 9.92
CA ASP A 173 -22.75 -4.31 9.53
C ASP A 173 -21.29 -4.31 9.05
N GLY A 174 -20.65 -5.50 9.01
CA GLY A 174 -19.27 -5.64 8.57
C GLY A 174 -18.24 -4.91 9.45
N VAL A 175 -18.63 -4.51 10.65
CA VAL A 175 -17.73 -3.86 11.61
C VAL A 175 -16.69 -4.87 12.09
N VAL A 176 -15.43 -4.47 12.10
CA VAL A 176 -14.34 -5.25 12.67
C VAL A 176 -14.49 -5.28 14.18
N LEU A 177 -14.61 -6.48 14.75
CA LEU A 177 -14.70 -6.70 16.19
C LEU A 177 -13.35 -7.07 16.80
N GLU A 178 -12.50 -7.75 16.02
CA GLU A 178 -11.20 -8.25 16.46
C GLU A 178 -10.29 -8.48 15.26
N VAL A 179 -8.99 -8.27 15.46
CA VAL A 179 -7.94 -8.65 14.52
C VAL A 179 -6.91 -9.51 15.25
N ALA A 180 -6.77 -10.78 14.85
CA ALA A 180 -5.85 -11.72 15.49
C ALA A 180 -4.62 -11.96 14.60
N GLU A 181 -3.43 -11.60 15.10
CA GLU A 181 -2.18 -11.80 14.38
C GLU A 181 -1.76 -13.26 14.40
N LYS A 182 -1.62 -13.87 13.22
CA LYS A 182 -1.19 -15.26 13.03
C LYS A 182 -2.02 -16.29 13.82
N VAL A 183 -3.29 -15.99 14.04
CA VAL A 183 -4.28 -16.89 14.65
C VAL A 183 -5.53 -16.87 13.79
N ALA A 184 -5.84 -17.99 13.15
CA ALA A 184 -7.00 -18.12 12.26
C ALA A 184 -8.30 -18.19 13.05
N ILE A 185 -8.80 -17.05 13.54
CA ILE A 185 -10.09 -16.91 14.25
C ILE A 185 -11.29 -16.97 13.30
N THR A 186 -11.06 -16.80 12.00
CA THR A 186 -12.00 -16.93 10.88
C THR A 186 -11.21 -17.28 9.62
N ASP A 187 -11.86 -17.36 8.48
CA ASP A 187 -11.27 -17.49 7.14
C ASP A 187 -10.93 -16.12 6.49
N ARG A 188 -11.24 -14.98 7.15
CA ARG A 188 -11.02 -13.65 6.61
C ARG A 188 -9.61 -13.16 6.95
N ALA A 189 -8.66 -13.45 6.07
CA ALA A 189 -7.27 -13.03 6.20
C ALA A 189 -7.06 -11.61 5.67
N ASN A 190 -6.40 -10.76 6.44
CA ASN A 190 -6.06 -9.42 5.98
C ASN A 190 -5.06 -9.50 4.82
N CYS A 191 -5.29 -8.71 3.78
CA CYS A 191 -4.44 -8.68 2.59
C CYS A 191 -3.31 -7.64 2.66
N GLY A 192 -2.91 -7.20 3.87
CA GLY A 192 -1.84 -6.20 4.05
C GLY A 192 -2.27 -4.78 3.71
N ALA A 193 -3.57 -4.49 3.71
CA ALA A 193 -4.12 -3.15 3.52
C ALA A 193 -4.95 -2.74 4.75
N TYR A 194 -4.53 -1.62 5.37
CA TYR A 194 -5.11 -1.11 6.61
C TYR A 194 -5.36 0.39 6.50
N GLY A 195 -6.62 0.79 6.50
CA GLY A 195 -7.04 2.19 6.42
C GLY A 195 -7.35 2.78 7.81
N PHE A 196 -6.90 4.00 8.02
CA PHE A 196 -7.11 4.77 9.25
C PHE A 196 -7.82 6.08 8.95
N ALA A 197 -8.72 6.48 9.84
CA ALA A 197 -9.54 7.68 9.68
C ALA A 197 -8.70 8.96 9.51
N SER A 198 -7.49 9.00 10.06
CA SER A 198 -6.47 10.03 9.80
C SER A 198 -5.07 9.53 10.15
N GLY A 199 -4.05 10.17 9.55
CA GLY A 199 -2.65 9.95 9.93
C GLY A 199 -2.37 10.38 11.37
N ALA A 200 -3.05 11.40 11.86
CA ALA A 200 -2.89 11.86 13.24
C ALA A 200 -3.34 10.80 14.26
N LEU A 201 -4.48 10.14 14.01
CA LEU A 201 -4.91 9.02 14.86
C LEU A 201 -3.93 7.86 14.78
N LEU A 202 -3.49 7.48 13.58
CA LEU A 202 -2.49 6.43 13.43
C LEU A 202 -1.20 6.77 14.16
N HIS A 203 -0.71 8.01 14.06
CA HIS A 203 0.47 8.49 14.77
C HIS A 203 0.31 8.37 16.30
N GLN A 204 -0.82 8.83 16.85
CA GLN A 204 -1.10 8.77 18.29
C GLN A 204 -1.09 7.31 18.81
N PHE A 205 -1.77 6.41 18.12
CA PHE A 205 -1.85 5.01 18.54
C PHE A 205 -0.56 4.23 18.28
N ALA A 206 0.18 4.55 17.21
CA ALA A 206 1.51 4.00 16.97
C ALA A 206 2.48 4.39 18.10
N GLN A 207 2.53 5.67 18.47
CA GLN A 207 3.32 6.15 19.61
C GLN A 207 2.98 5.37 20.88
N ALA A 208 1.70 5.24 21.19
CA ALA A 208 1.25 4.55 22.40
C ALA A 208 1.60 3.04 22.42
N VAL A 209 1.72 2.40 21.23
CA VAL A 209 2.19 1.00 21.10
C VAL A 209 3.71 0.94 21.29
N LEU A 210 4.45 1.91 20.76
CA LEU A 210 5.90 1.97 20.85
C LEU A 210 6.39 2.28 22.27
N ASP A 211 5.64 3.08 23.02
CA ASP A 211 5.94 3.46 24.41
C ASP A 211 5.55 2.36 25.42
N ALA A 212 4.77 1.37 25.00
CA ALA A 212 4.38 0.27 25.87
C ALA A 212 5.58 -0.65 26.23
N PRO A 213 5.63 -1.23 27.45
CA PRO A 213 6.72 -2.10 27.86
C PRO A 213 6.92 -3.31 26.92
N GLU A 214 8.18 -3.72 26.72
CA GLU A 214 8.60 -4.73 25.73
C GLU A 214 8.15 -6.18 25.98
N ARG A 215 7.10 -6.41 26.75
CA ARG A 215 6.73 -7.77 27.18
C ARG A 215 6.22 -8.70 26.07
N ASP A 216 5.90 -8.15 24.86
CA ASP A 216 5.38 -8.93 23.73
C ASP A 216 6.09 -8.61 22.42
N ALA A 217 6.87 -9.54 21.89
CA ALA A 217 7.52 -9.43 20.58
C ALA A 217 6.52 -9.24 19.41
N MET A 218 5.25 -9.55 19.61
CA MET A 218 4.16 -9.42 18.63
C MET A 218 3.53 -8.02 18.57
N LYS A 219 3.90 -7.08 19.44
CA LYS A 219 3.22 -5.80 19.61
C LYS A 219 3.40 -4.77 18.48
N TYR A 220 4.37 -4.97 17.60
CA TYR A 220 4.73 -4.01 16.56
C TYR A 220 4.05 -4.27 15.19
N TYR A 221 2.95 -5.04 15.19
CA TYR A 221 2.09 -5.25 14.05
C TYR A 221 0.93 -4.24 14.02
N LEU A 222 0.43 -3.91 12.84
CA LEU A 222 -0.74 -3.01 12.68
C LEU A 222 -2.00 -3.58 13.31
N SER A 223 -2.16 -4.90 13.34
CA SER A 223 -3.25 -5.58 14.05
C SER A 223 -3.35 -5.15 15.52
N ASN A 224 -2.23 -4.91 16.19
CA ASN A 224 -2.22 -4.46 17.59
C ASN A 224 -2.66 -3.01 17.75
N ILE A 225 -2.31 -2.12 16.81
CA ILE A 225 -2.84 -0.74 16.78
C ILE A 225 -4.36 -0.79 16.63
N ILE A 226 -4.85 -1.58 15.67
CA ILE A 226 -6.29 -1.68 15.39
C ILE A 226 -7.05 -2.20 16.61
N ASN A 227 -6.59 -3.28 17.24
CA ASN A 227 -7.21 -3.80 18.45
C ASN A 227 -7.23 -2.79 19.61
N ARG A 228 -6.19 -1.96 19.74
CA ARG A 228 -6.18 -0.88 20.73
C ARG A 228 -7.20 0.19 20.37
N MET A 229 -7.26 0.59 19.10
CA MET A 229 -8.25 1.55 18.61
C MET A 229 -9.69 1.05 18.77
N LEU A 230 -9.95 -0.24 18.51
CA LEU A 230 -11.26 -0.86 18.72
C LEU A 230 -11.69 -0.78 20.19
N ARG A 231 -10.77 -1.07 21.13
CA ARG A 231 -11.04 -0.95 22.58
C ARG A 231 -11.35 0.48 23.00
N ASP A 232 -10.74 1.47 22.34
CA ASP A 232 -10.98 2.89 22.59
C ASP A 232 -12.22 3.43 21.81
N GLY A 233 -13.02 2.54 21.21
CA GLY A 233 -14.28 2.86 20.55
C GLY A 233 -14.17 3.37 19.11
N HIS A 234 -12.99 3.29 18.50
CA HIS A 234 -12.84 3.59 17.08
C HIS A 234 -13.42 2.48 16.21
N ARG A 235 -14.07 2.88 15.11
CA ARG A 235 -14.76 1.96 14.22
C ARG A 235 -13.92 1.64 13.00
N PHE A 236 -13.81 0.34 12.68
CA PHE A 236 -13.23 -0.16 11.44
C PHE A 236 -14.25 -1.02 10.70
N LEU A 237 -14.24 -0.97 9.37
CA LEU A 237 -15.03 -1.86 8.52
C LEU A 237 -14.12 -2.88 7.84
N GLY A 238 -14.57 -4.14 7.78
CA GLY A 238 -13.97 -5.17 6.95
C GLY A 238 -14.45 -5.01 5.51
N LEU A 239 -13.53 -4.88 4.58
CA LEU A 239 -13.81 -4.76 3.15
C LEU A 239 -13.19 -5.95 2.40
N ALA A 240 -14.00 -6.67 1.65
CA ALA A 240 -13.52 -7.77 0.85
C ALA A 240 -12.66 -7.26 -0.33
N ALA A 241 -11.47 -7.82 -0.49
CA ALA A 241 -10.54 -7.55 -1.58
C ALA A 241 -10.06 -8.88 -2.16
N GLU A 242 -11.01 -9.67 -2.67
CA GLU A 242 -10.77 -11.04 -3.15
C GLU A 242 -9.79 -11.10 -4.33
N GLN A 243 -9.71 -10.03 -5.11
CA GLN A 243 -8.74 -9.95 -6.21
C GLN A 243 -7.43 -9.36 -5.70
N THR A 244 -6.74 -10.09 -4.84
CA THR A 244 -5.40 -9.78 -4.35
C THR A 244 -4.50 -10.99 -4.48
N THR A 245 -3.20 -10.73 -4.64
CA THR A 245 -2.18 -11.79 -4.66
C THR A 245 -1.08 -11.46 -3.66
N GLN A 246 -0.80 -12.40 -2.77
CA GLN A 246 0.26 -12.27 -1.80
C GLN A 246 1.54 -12.84 -2.38
N CYS A 247 2.58 -12.01 -2.46
CA CYS A 247 3.93 -12.41 -2.89
C CYS A 247 4.93 -12.36 -1.72
N GLY A 248 4.44 -12.47 -0.48
CA GLY A 248 5.20 -12.28 0.75
C GLY A 248 6.23 -13.35 1.07
N THR A 249 6.14 -14.51 0.42
CA THR A 249 7.11 -15.61 0.54
C THR A 249 7.59 -16.06 -0.85
N PRO A 250 8.80 -16.66 -0.96
CA PRO A 250 9.28 -17.21 -2.22
C PRO A 250 8.30 -18.18 -2.87
N ALA A 251 7.69 -19.08 -2.08
CA ALA A 251 6.72 -20.05 -2.59
C ALA A 251 5.51 -19.36 -3.24
N LYS A 252 4.86 -18.44 -2.53
CA LYS A 252 3.70 -17.68 -3.06
C LYS A 252 4.05 -16.83 -4.28
N MET A 253 5.25 -16.24 -4.28
CA MET A 253 5.72 -15.51 -5.45
C MET A 253 5.90 -16.43 -6.66
N GLN A 254 6.43 -17.64 -6.48
CA GLN A 254 6.59 -18.63 -7.55
C GLN A 254 5.24 -19.13 -8.07
N GLU A 255 4.26 -19.37 -7.19
CA GLU A 255 2.88 -19.68 -7.58
C GLU A 255 2.29 -18.58 -8.47
N PHE A 256 2.50 -17.32 -8.09
CA PHE A 256 2.03 -16.19 -8.90
C PHE A 256 2.76 -16.11 -10.25
N ILE A 257 4.09 -16.31 -10.31
CA ILE A 257 4.87 -16.33 -11.55
C ILE A 257 4.36 -17.44 -12.47
N ALA A 258 4.07 -18.63 -11.95
CA ALA A 258 3.49 -19.73 -12.71
C ALA A 258 2.12 -19.35 -13.29
N ALA A 259 1.23 -18.80 -12.47
CA ALA A 259 -0.08 -18.33 -12.92
C ALA A 259 0.01 -17.26 -14.03
N VAL A 260 0.98 -16.32 -13.91
CA VAL A 260 1.24 -15.33 -14.97
C VAL A 260 1.72 -15.97 -16.25
N SER A 261 2.55 -17.01 -16.18
CA SER A 261 3.01 -17.75 -17.34
C SER A 261 1.87 -18.50 -18.03
N GLU A 262 0.82 -18.84 -17.29
CA GLU A 262 -0.43 -19.45 -17.79
C GLU A 262 -1.48 -18.43 -18.23
N GLY A 263 -1.19 -17.14 -18.15
CA GLY A 263 -2.03 -16.06 -18.65
C GLY A 263 -2.74 -15.22 -17.60
N ALA A 264 -2.40 -15.35 -16.30
CA ALA A 264 -2.94 -14.48 -15.27
C ALA A 264 -2.52 -13.01 -15.49
N ALA A 265 -3.41 -12.07 -15.16
CA ALA A 265 -3.14 -10.65 -15.32
C ALA A 265 -2.12 -10.14 -14.29
N LEU A 266 -1.17 -9.33 -14.72
CA LEU A 266 -0.19 -8.65 -13.87
C LEU A 266 -0.70 -7.32 -13.34
N THR A 267 -1.66 -6.72 -14.01
CA THR A 267 -2.24 -5.41 -13.68
C THR A 267 -3.74 -5.42 -13.93
N GLN A 268 -4.44 -4.49 -13.29
CA GLN A 268 -5.83 -4.23 -13.68
C GLN A 268 -5.92 -3.88 -15.16
N PRO A 269 -7.02 -4.26 -15.85
CA PRO A 269 -7.22 -3.89 -17.24
C PRO A 269 -7.15 -2.37 -17.41
N LYS A 270 -6.18 -1.91 -18.18
CA LYS A 270 -6.05 -0.49 -18.56
C LYS A 270 -6.46 -0.34 -20.02
N ARG A 271 -7.18 0.74 -20.34
CA ARG A 271 -7.42 1.09 -21.74
C ARG A 271 -6.07 1.40 -22.39
N ARG A 272 -5.71 0.67 -23.44
CA ARG A 272 -4.54 0.94 -24.25
C ARG A 272 -5.01 1.53 -25.56
N PHE A 273 -4.41 2.66 -25.94
CA PHE A 273 -4.62 3.27 -27.23
C PHE A 273 -3.36 3.03 -28.06
N CYS A 274 -3.54 2.39 -29.22
CA CYS A 274 -2.47 2.24 -30.20
C CYS A 274 -2.71 3.31 -31.27
N PHE A 275 -1.70 4.14 -31.52
CA PHE A 275 -1.69 5.11 -32.59
C PHE A 275 -0.71 4.64 -33.65
N ALA A 276 -1.11 4.64 -34.91
CA ALA A 276 -0.16 4.53 -36.00
C ALA A 276 0.74 5.77 -35.96
N LEU A 277 2.04 5.56 -36.09
CA LEU A 277 2.98 6.69 -36.12
C LEU A 277 2.78 7.53 -37.37
N ASP A 278 2.51 6.83 -38.49
CA ASP A 278 2.27 7.42 -39.81
C ASP A 278 0.90 8.09 -39.83
N ASP A 279 0.83 9.26 -40.45
CA ASP A 279 -0.38 10.08 -40.66
C ASP A 279 -1.12 10.56 -39.41
N VAL A 280 -0.81 10.03 -38.22
CA VAL A 280 -1.40 10.44 -36.94
C VAL A 280 -0.41 11.29 -36.13
N LEU A 281 0.82 10.84 -35.99
CA LEU A 281 1.85 11.51 -35.18
C LEU A 281 2.97 12.13 -36.05
N VAL A 282 3.13 11.67 -37.30
CA VAL A 282 4.14 12.10 -38.24
C VAL A 282 3.50 12.41 -39.60
N THR A 283 3.65 13.62 -40.06
CA THR A 283 3.08 14.08 -41.36
C THR A 283 3.90 13.65 -42.58
N HIS A 284 5.12 13.08 -42.38
CA HIS A 284 5.99 12.64 -43.47
C HIS A 284 6.61 11.27 -43.17
N PRO A 285 5.83 10.18 -43.25
CA PRO A 285 6.30 8.82 -42.89
C PRO A 285 7.49 8.34 -43.70
N GLN A 286 7.68 8.84 -44.94
CA GLN A 286 8.80 8.43 -45.82
C GLN A 286 10.17 8.75 -45.28
N VAL A 287 10.30 9.71 -44.35
CA VAL A 287 11.58 10.09 -43.73
C VAL A 287 12.03 9.07 -42.69
N TYR A 288 11.12 8.30 -42.12
CA TYR A 288 11.38 7.38 -40.99
C TYR A 288 11.51 5.91 -41.40
N SER A 289 11.22 5.57 -42.68
CA SER A 289 11.34 4.20 -43.18
C SER A 289 12.79 3.77 -43.45
N ARG A 290 13.80 4.61 -43.15
CA ARG A 290 15.23 4.36 -43.36
C ARG A 290 16.09 4.36 -42.11
N ILE A 291 15.47 4.33 -40.91
CA ILE A 291 16.11 4.09 -39.63
C ILE A 291 15.70 2.69 -39.13
#